data_eb1d3aed56d3f0a49037205197e8dd84
#
_entry.id   eb1d3aed56d3f0a49037205197e8dd84
#
_cell.length_a   1.000
_cell.length_b   1.000
_cell.length_c   1.000
_cell.angle_alpha   90.00
_cell.angle_beta   90.00
_cell.angle_gamma   90.00
#
_symmetry.space_group_name_H-M   'P 1'
#
loop_
_entity.id
_entity.type
_entity.pdbx_description
1 polymer ?
#
loop_
_entity_poly.entity_id
_entity_poly.type
_entity_poly.pdbx_seq_one_letter_code
_entity_poly.pdbx_strand_id
1 'polypeptide(L)'
;MKWLQRICWRWLWLGLKLLLFMTVFVLLVGPEWPAFGDPAYQLQTIVQQRGFNFSAWLGAAYAAKAEGVLAQEEMFVAEDEQRAIVLGYLELIAEANRLEREIARVYTDASVADPAAETAVLQTTLEETRANITQQQTLAEAIVQDQVAAILAEEGFTLGGATWPPVLMQMTPLPSLLIVSPRDRIERVEGVSLVPGLDAAVWDEMETAVLSTLNQSALVVPIGGLGTYPAMITETSSINWLVEVTAHEWTHHWLNLRPLGYNYLTSNELRTINETVASLVDVEVGGRVIARFYPDFVPPEAEPEKEEEETAVSSDPPPFDFRVEMAATRIQTDELLARGEIKAAEMYMEARRRVFVANGYQIRKLNQAYFAFYGAYADQPGATGSNPIGPLLRQLRGQSSSLRTFLDAVAPITSLADLQQLVEQNSTE
;
A
#
# COMPACT_ATOMS: atom_id res chain seq x y z
N MET A 1 38.03 -45.35 27.60
CA MET A 1 36.54 -45.50 27.79
C MET A 1 35.95 -44.46 28.75
N LYS A 2 36.44 -44.30 29.99
CA LYS A 2 35.86 -43.35 30.98
C LYS A 2 35.84 -41.86 30.54
N TRP A 3 36.77 -41.40 29.70
CA TRP A 3 36.85 -40.02 29.21
C TRP A 3 35.74 -39.74 28.16
N LEU A 4 35.51 -40.63 27.20
CA LEU A 4 34.43 -40.53 26.23
C LEU A 4 33.04 -40.53 26.89
N GLN A 5 32.85 -41.35 27.93
CA GLN A 5 31.59 -41.36 28.70
C GLN A 5 31.33 -40.02 29.41
N ARG A 6 32.38 -39.34 29.93
CA ARG A 6 32.25 -38.01 30.58
C ARG A 6 31.90 -36.94 29.57
N ILE A 7 32.42 -36.99 28.33
CA ILE A 7 32.09 -36.03 27.26
C ILE A 7 30.63 -36.24 26.83
N CYS A 8 30.24 -37.47 26.53
CA CYS A 8 28.85 -37.79 26.16
C CYS A 8 27.85 -37.35 27.25
N TRP A 9 28.20 -37.60 28.55
CA TRP A 9 27.37 -37.19 29.68
C TRP A 9 27.23 -35.65 29.79
N ARG A 10 28.32 -34.90 29.54
CA ARG A 10 28.28 -33.42 29.56
C ARG A 10 27.42 -32.87 28.41
N TRP A 11 27.51 -33.41 27.21
CA TRP A 11 26.68 -33.02 26.09
C TRP A 11 25.20 -33.38 26.29
N LEU A 12 24.93 -34.54 26.88
CA LEU A 12 23.57 -34.94 27.25
C LEU A 12 22.96 -33.96 28.26
N TRP A 13 23.71 -33.58 29.29
CA TRP A 13 23.27 -32.60 30.29
C TRP A 13 23.10 -31.17 29.71
N LEU A 14 23.94 -30.78 28.75
CA LEU A 14 23.81 -29.51 28.05
C LEU A 14 22.54 -29.53 27.18
N GLY A 15 22.29 -30.56 26.44
CA GLY A 15 21.07 -30.76 25.65
C GLY A 15 19.81 -30.75 26.52
N LEU A 16 19.84 -31.41 27.69
CA LEU A 16 18.72 -31.41 28.63
C LEU A 16 18.44 -29.99 29.22
N LYS A 17 19.50 -29.25 29.55
CA LYS A 17 19.37 -27.83 29.99
C LYS A 17 18.82 -26.93 28.90
N LEU A 18 19.28 -27.11 27.65
CA LEU A 18 18.78 -26.36 26.50
C LEU A 18 17.31 -26.66 26.23
N LEU A 19 16.93 -27.94 26.29
CA LEU A 19 15.54 -28.38 26.15
C LEU A 19 14.66 -27.79 27.26
N LEU A 20 15.13 -27.85 28.52
CA LEU A 20 14.41 -27.26 29.65
C LEU A 20 14.27 -25.74 29.49
N PHE A 21 15.36 -25.04 29.10
CA PHE A 21 15.32 -23.60 28.82
C PHE A 21 14.33 -23.27 27.71
N MET A 22 14.37 -24.01 26.58
CA MET A 22 13.44 -23.82 25.49
C MET A 22 11.99 -24.10 25.90
N THR A 23 11.76 -25.15 26.72
CA THR A 23 10.42 -25.46 27.25
C THR A 23 9.91 -24.33 28.14
N VAL A 24 10.75 -23.85 29.08
CA VAL A 24 10.40 -22.74 29.96
C VAL A 24 10.21 -21.45 29.14
N PHE A 25 11.05 -21.20 28.15
CA PHE A 25 10.92 -20.06 27.25
C PHE A 25 9.60 -20.12 26.47
N VAL A 26 9.24 -21.26 25.88
CA VAL A 26 7.96 -21.46 25.19
C VAL A 26 6.78 -21.30 26.14
N LEU A 27 6.88 -21.76 27.40
CA LEU A 27 5.82 -21.58 28.40
C LEU A 27 5.69 -20.12 28.87
N LEU A 28 6.81 -19.36 28.91
CA LEU A 28 6.81 -17.95 29.30
C LEU A 28 6.43 -17.01 28.16
N VAL A 29 6.74 -17.38 26.91
CA VAL A 29 6.43 -16.63 25.69
C VAL A 29 5.21 -17.20 24.97
N GLY A 30 4.66 -18.30 25.46
CA GLY A 30 3.46 -18.93 24.92
C GLY A 30 2.29 -17.93 24.87
N PRO A 31 1.46 -18.02 23.84
CA PRO A 31 0.35 -17.08 23.68
C PRO A 31 -0.54 -17.14 24.93
N GLU A 32 -0.78 -15.97 25.53
CA GLU A 32 -1.83 -15.84 26.55
C GLU A 32 -3.15 -16.29 25.91
N TRP A 33 -3.95 -17.06 26.65
CA TRP A 33 -5.28 -17.37 26.15
C TRP A 33 -6.07 -16.07 26.04
N PRO A 34 -6.66 -15.78 24.86
CA PRO A 34 -7.40 -14.54 24.68
C PRO A 34 -8.54 -14.48 25.71
N ALA A 35 -8.76 -13.29 26.25
CA ALA A 35 -9.88 -13.06 27.15
C ALA A 35 -11.21 -13.41 26.44
N PHE A 36 -12.15 -13.96 27.18
CA PHE A 36 -13.47 -14.25 26.62
C PHE A 36 -14.09 -12.96 26.08
N GLY A 37 -14.46 -12.95 24.80
CA GLY A 37 -15.00 -11.76 24.14
C GLY A 37 -13.94 -10.77 23.63
N ASP A 38 -12.65 -11.11 23.63
CA ASP A 38 -11.59 -10.28 23.04
C ASP A 38 -11.91 -9.96 21.56
N PRO A 39 -12.04 -8.67 21.20
CA PRO A 39 -12.38 -8.25 19.85
C PRO A 39 -11.36 -8.73 18.80
N ALA A 40 -10.07 -8.75 19.12
CA ALA A 40 -9.02 -9.21 18.20
C ALA A 40 -9.16 -10.71 17.91
N TYR A 41 -9.47 -11.52 18.94
CA TYR A 41 -9.74 -12.95 18.75
C TYR A 41 -11.01 -13.20 17.95
N GLN A 42 -12.09 -12.43 18.21
CA GLN A 42 -13.32 -12.52 17.44
C GLN A 42 -13.10 -12.15 15.97
N LEU A 43 -12.28 -11.11 15.71
CA LEU A 43 -11.90 -10.73 14.35
C LEU A 43 -11.10 -11.83 13.66
N GLN A 44 -10.14 -12.47 14.35
CA GLN A 44 -9.42 -13.64 13.82
C GLN A 44 -10.38 -14.80 13.50
N THR A 45 -11.41 -15.00 14.30
CA THR A 45 -12.43 -16.03 14.04
C THR A 45 -13.26 -15.71 12.80
N ILE A 46 -13.58 -14.43 12.54
CA ILE A 46 -14.27 -13.98 11.32
C ILE A 46 -13.38 -14.19 10.09
N VAL A 47 -12.11 -13.84 10.19
CA VAL A 47 -11.12 -14.00 9.10
C VAL A 47 -10.81 -15.47 8.83
N GLN A 48 -10.73 -16.30 9.88
CA GLN A 48 -10.41 -17.74 9.80
C GLN A 48 -9.11 -18.02 9.00
N GLN A 49 -9.19 -18.91 7.99
CA GLN A 49 -8.07 -19.30 7.13
C GLN A 49 -7.84 -18.34 5.96
N ARG A 50 -8.58 -17.23 5.90
CA ARG A 50 -8.45 -16.22 4.82
C ARG A 50 -7.34 -15.19 5.11
N GLY A 51 -6.64 -15.30 6.24
CA GLY A 51 -5.49 -14.45 6.58
C GLY A 51 -4.28 -14.71 5.68
N PHE A 52 -3.58 -13.66 5.28
CA PHE A 52 -2.39 -13.75 4.44
C PHE A 52 -1.19 -14.28 5.23
N ASN A 53 -0.46 -15.24 4.67
CA ASN A 53 0.73 -15.82 5.30
C ASN A 53 2.01 -15.09 4.87
N PHE A 54 2.35 -14.01 5.57
CA PHE A 54 3.55 -13.22 5.30
C PHE A 54 4.85 -14.03 5.40
N SER A 55 4.96 -14.96 6.35
CA SER A 55 6.20 -15.73 6.54
C SER A 55 6.49 -16.64 5.34
N ALA A 56 5.46 -17.28 4.80
CA ALA A 56 5.60 -18.11 3.60
C ALA A 56 5.95 -17.27 2.37
N TRP A 57 5.27 -16.14 2.17
CA TRP A 57 5.56 -15.24 1.06
C TRP A 57 6.97 -14.66 1.16
N LEU A 58 7.38 -14.18 2.33
CA LEU A 58 8.69 -13.58 2.56
C LEU A 58 9.83 -14.56 2.26
N GLY A 59 9.68 -15.83 2.67
CA GLY A 59 10.65 -16.88 2.34
C GLY A 59 10.81 -17.09 0.83
N ALA A 60 9.71 -17.12 0.08
CA ALA A 60 9.72 -17.22 -1.38
C ALA A 60 10.32 -15.97 -2.05
N ALA A 61 9.95 -14.78 -1.56
CA ALA A 61 10.45 -13.51 -2.06
C ALA A 61 11.97 -13.37 -1.91
N TYR A 62 12.51 -13.72 -0.74
CA TYR A 62 13.96 -13.69 -0.52
C TYR A 62 14.70 -14.73 -1.38
N ALA A 63 14.12 -15.92 -1.60
CA ALA A 63 14.72 -16.92 -2.48
C ALA A 63 14.83 -16.39 -3.92
N ALA A 64 13.75 -15.79 -4.46
CA ALA A 64 13.75 -15.19 -5.80
C ALA A 64 14.74 -14.02 -5.91
N LYS A 65 14.80 -13.12 -4.91
CA LYS A 65 15.75 -12.00 -4.90
C LYS A 65 17.21 -12.43 -4.77
N ALA A 66 17.50 -13.48 -3.98
CA ALA A 66 18.85 -14.02 -3.86
C ALA A 66 19.37 -14.55 -5.21
N GLU A 67 18.53 -15.17 -6.02
CA GLU A 67 18.88 -15.63 -7.36
C GLU A 67 19.25 -14.43 -8.27
N GLY A 68 18.44 -13.37 -8.30
CA GLY A 68 18.71 -12.15 -9.06
C GLY A 68 20.00 -11.45 -8.63
N VAL A 69 20.21 -11.25 -7.30
CA VAL A 69 21.42 -10.62 -6.75
C VAL A 69 22.69 -11.41 -7.10
N LEU A 70 22.61 -12.73 -7.21
CA LEU A 70 23.75 -13.55 -7.61
C LEU A 70 24.03 -13.47 -9.12
N ALA A 71 23.01 -13.28 -9.94
CA ALA A 71 23.15 -13.17 -11.39
C ALA A 71 23.66 -11.79 -11.83
N GLN A 72 23.21 -10.70 -11.20
CA GLN A 72 23.56 -9.30 -11.51
C GLN A 72 23.46 -8.97 -13.00
N GLU A 73 22.48 -9.54 -13.68
CA GLU A 73 22.32 -9.44 -15.14
C GLU A 73 22.11 -7.98 -15.57
N GLU A 74 21.42 -7.18 -14.76
CA GLU A 74 21.12 -5.77 -15.00
C GLU A 74 22.39 -4.91 -15.19
N MET A 75 23.50 -5.27 -14.55
CA MET A 75 24.76 -4.53 -14.65
C MET A 75 25.46 -4.68 -16.02
N PHE A 76 25.08 -5.69 -16.80
CA PHE A 76 25.66 -5.98 -18.11
C PHE A 76 24.79 -5.50 -19.27
N VAL A 77 23.62 -4.91 -18.97
CA VAL A 77 22.65 -4.44 -19.96
C VAL A 77 22.81 -2.93 -20.15
N ALA A 78 22.88 -2.46 -21.39
CA ALA A 78 22.93 -1.04 -21.70
C ALA A 78 21.61 -0.32 -21.33
N GLU A 79 21.66 0.98 -21.02
CA GLU A 79 20.50 1.74 -20.50
C GLU A 79 19.30 1.74 -21.46
N ASP A 80 19.52 1.83 -22.77
CA ASP A 80 18.48 1.74 -23.77
C ASP A 80 17.85 0.33 -23.86
N GLU A 81 18.65 -0.71 -23.65
CA GLU A 81 18.19 -2.08 -23.58
C GLU A 81 17.45 -2.35 -22.26
N GLN A 82 17.93 -1.81 -21.13
CA GLN A 82 17.21 -1.87 -19.84
C GLN A 82 15.79 -1.30 -19.96
N ARG A 83 15.65 -0.14 -20.62
CA ARG A 83 14.34 0.46 -20.92
C ARG A 83 13.46 -0.47 -21.73
N ALA A 84 13.98 -1.08 -22.80
CA ALA A 84 13.21 -1.99 -23.64
C ALA A 84 12.77 -3.24 -22.89
N ILE A 85 13.61 -3.80 -22.01
CA ILE A 85 13.28 -4.95 -21.16
C ILE A 85 12.11 -4.63 -20.21
N VAL A 86 12.19 -3.49 -19.49
CA VAL A 86 11.12 -3.09 -18.57
C VAL A 86 9.81 -2.84 -19.31
N LEU A 87 9.84 -2.10 -20.41
CA LEU A 87 8.62 -1.82 -21.18
C LEU A 87 8.02 -3.10 -21.79
N GLY A 88 8.84 -3.99 -22.35
CA GLY A 88 8.41 -5.29 -22.85
C GLY A 88 7.78 -6.17 -21.76
N TYR A 89 8.34 -6.16 -20.56
CA TYR A 89 7.76 -6.85 -19.39
C TYR A 89 6.38 -6.26 -19.02
N LEU A 90 6.22 -4.94 -19.01
CA LEU A 90 4.93 -4.29 -18.75
C LEU A 90 3.90 -4.54 -19.85
N GLU A 91 4.33 -4.66 -21.11
CA GLU A 91 3.48 -5.06 -22.21
C GLU A 91 2.94 -6.49 -22.06
N LEU A 92 3.76 -7.43 -21.58
CA LEU A 92 3.29 -8.79 -21.26
C LEU A 92 2.24 -8.78 -20.15
N ILE A 93 2.38 -7.95 -19.14
CA ILE A 93 1.36 -7.79 -18.09
C ILE A 93 0.06 -7.19 -18.68
N ALA A 94 0.19 -6.17 -19.53
CA ALA A 94 -0.98 -5.58 -20.21
C ALA A 94 -1.74 -6.63 -21.06
N GLU A 95 -1.00 -7.48 -21.76
CA GLU A 95 -1.55 -8.57 -22.58
C GLU A 95 -2.22 -9.65 -21.71
N ALA A 96 -1.57 -10.09 -20.61
CA ALA A 96 -2.18 -11.04 -19.69
C ALA A 96 -3.51 -10.49 -19.13
N ASN A 97 -3.52 -9.23 -18.68
CA ASN A 97 -4.73 -8.56 -18.19
C ASN A 97 -5.82 -8.43 -19.28
N ARG A 98 -5.44 -8.24 -20.53
CA ARG A 98 -6.37 -8.21 -21.66
C ARG A 98 -7.02 -9.59 -21.89
N LEU A 99 -6.19 -10.64 -21.93
CA LEU A 99 -6.64 -12.03 -22.11
C LEU A 99 -7.58 -12.46 -20.99
N GLU A 100 -7.25 -12.15 -19.73
CA GLU A 100 -8.09 -12.47 -18.57
C GLU A 100 -9.47 -11.79 -18.65
N ARG A 101 -9.52 -10.51 -19.06
CA ARG A 101 -10.79 -9.81 -19.27
C ARG A 101 -11.59 -10.41 -20.42
N GLU A 102 -10.94 -10.85 -21.51
CA GLU A 102 -11.61 -11.46 -22.64
C GLU A 102 -12.18 -12.83 -22.28
N ILE A 103 -11.41 -13.66 -21.57
CA ILE A 103 -11.88 -14.93 -21.02
C ILE A 103 -13.07 -14.70 -20.08
N ALA A 104 -12.97 -13.78 -19.13
CA ALA A 104 -14.05 -13.46 -18.20
C ALA A 104 -15.34 -13.01 -18.95
N ARG A 105 -15.19 -12.23 -20.03
CA ARG A 105 -16.32 -11.79 -20.85
C ARG A 105 -17.04 -12.97 -21.49
N VAL A 106 -16.30 -13.95 -22.04
CA VAL A 106 -16.89 -15.17 -22.64
C VAL A 106 -17.66 -15.97 -21.60
N TYR A 107 -17.13 -16.12 -20.38
CA TYR A 107 -17.81 -16.82 -19.28
C TYR A 107 -19.06 -16.09 -18.76
N THR A 108 -19.17 -14.80 -19.00
CA THR A 108 -20.36 -14.01 -18.61
C THR A 108 -21.39 -13.88 -19.71
N ASP A 109 -21.09 -14.32 -20.94
CA ASP A 109 -22.00 -14.29 -22.08
C ASP A 109 -22.95 -15.51 -22.06
N ALA A 110 -24.20 -15.29 -21.70
CA ALA A 110 -25.22 -16.34 -21.64
C ALA A 110 -25.54 -17.01 -23.03
N SER A 111 -25.07 -16.44 -24.13
CA SER A 111 -25.23 -17.02 -25.46
C SER A 111 -24.20 -18.09 -25.83
N VAL A 112 -23.10 -18.16 -25.07
CA VAL A 112 -22.01 -19.13 -25.25
C VAL A 112 -22.37 -20.44 -24.57
N ALA A 113 -22.54 -21.49 -25.35
CA ALA A 113 -22.95 -22.80 -24.85
C ALA A 113 -21.82 -23.57 -24.12
N ASP A 114 -20.55 -23.38 -24.54
CA ASP A 114 -19.37 -23.99 -23.94
C ASP A 114 -18.24 -22.97 -23.86
N PRO A 115 -18.24 -22.16 -22.78
CA PRO A 115 -17.20 -21.16 -22.55
C PRO A 115 -15.78 -21.76 -22.46
N ALA A 116 -15.65 -22.98 -21.95
CA ALA A 116 -14.34 -23.63 -21.81
C ALA A 116 -13.73 -23.94 -23.18
N ALA A 117 -14.52 -24.50 -24.09
CA ALA A 117 -14.08 -24.77 -25.47
C ALA A 117 -13.78 -23.47 -26.23
N GLU A 118 -14.63 -22.44 -26.06
CA GLU A 118 -14.48 -21.16 -26.77
C GLU A 118 -13.23 -20.41 -26.29
N THR A 119 -12.84 -20.53 -25.01
CA THR A 119 -11.68 -19.84 -24.43
C THR A 119 -10.39 -20.65 -24.43
N ALA A 120 -10.38 -21.90 -24.91
CA ALA A 120 -9.22 -22.80 -24.82
C ALA A 120 -7.94 -22.18 -25.42
N VAL A 121 -8.04 -21.51 -26.58
CA VAL A 121 -6.90 -20.84 -27.22
C VAL A 121 -6.43 -19.64 -26.40
N LEU A 122 -7.35 -18.83 -25.87
CA LEU A 122 -7.03 -17.68 -25.03
C LEU A 122 -6.34 -18.14 -23.73
N GLN A 123 -6.80 -19.23 -23.14
CA GLN A 123 -6.18 -19.81 -21.92
C GLN A 123 -4.75 -20.28 -22.19
N THR A 124 -4.51 -20.98 -23.32
CA THR A 124 -3.15 -21.40 -23.72
C THR A 124 -2.24 -20.18 -23.91
N THR A 125 -2.72 -19.15 -24.62
CA THR A 125 -1.96 -17.91 -24.84
C THR A 125 -1.68 -17.20 -23.51
N LEU A 126 -2.63 -17.18 -22.58
CA LEU A 126 -2.46 -16.60 -21.25
C LEU A 126 -1.39 -17.36 -20.44
N GLU A 127 -1.41 -18.69 -20.47
CA GLU A 127 -0.39 -19.53 -19.81
C GLU A 127 1.03 -19.26 -20.35
N GLU A 128 1.19 -19.15 -21.67
CA GLU A 128 2.46 -18.80 -22.30
C GLU A 128 2.91 -17.38 -21.92
N THR A 129 1.98 -16.41 -21.92
CA THR A 129 2.26 -15.02 -21.51
C THR A 129 2.69 -14.96 -20.04
N ARG A 130 2.01 -15.67 -19.15
CA ARG A 130 2.35 -15.74 -17.72
C ARG A 130 3.72 -16.42 -17.49
N ALA A 131 4.08 -17.43 -18.29
CA ALA A 131 5.41 -18.02 -18.23
C ALA A 131 6.51 -17.03 -18.64
N ASN A 132 6.28 -16.23 -19.69
CA ASN A 132 7.20 -15.18 -20.12
C ASN A 132 7.34 -14.07 -19.07
N ILE A 133 6.23 -13.64 -18.45
CA ILE A 133 6.25 -12.70 -17.31
C ILE A 133 7.16 -13.23 -16.20
N THR A 134 6.95 -14.49 -15.77
CA THR A 134 7.75 -15.11 -14.71
C THR A 134 9.25 -15.14 -15.05
N GLN A 135 9.60 -15.43 -16.30
CA GLN A 135 10.98 -15.49 -16.75
C GLN A 135 11.67 -14.10 -16.74
N GLN A 136 10.94 -13.04 -17.08
CA GLN A 136 11.51 -11.69 -17.21
C GLN A 136 11.42 -10.88 -15.91
N GLN A 137 10.60 -11.30 -14.96
CA GLN A 137 10.27 -10.55 -13.75
C GLN A 137 11.52 -10.11 -12.97
N THR A 138 12.42 -11.04 -12.66
CA THR A 138 13.59 -10.78 -11.81
C THR A 138 14.47 -9.69 -12.40
N LEU A 139 14.75 -9.73 -13.70
CA LEU A 139 15.58 -8.74 -14.39
C LEU A 139 14.86 -7.39 -14.50
N ALA A 140 13.58 -7.37 -14.89
CA ALA A 140 12.80 -6.14 -15.01
C ALA A 140 12.70 -5.42 -13.64
N GLU A 141 12.42 -6.16 -12.57
CA GLU A 141 12.37 -5.62 -11.21
C GLU A 141 13.73 -5.09 -10.74
N ALA A 142 14.84 -5.78 -11.04
CA ALA A 142 16.20 -5.33 -10.70
C ALA A 142 16.52 -3.98 -11.39
N ILE A 143 16.20 -3.86 -12.69
CA ILE A 143 16.39 -2.61 -13.43
C ILE A 143 15.59 -1.46 -12.80
N VAL A 144 14.32 -1.65 -12.50
CA VAL A 144 13.49 -0.60 -11.86
C VAL A 144 14.02 -0.23 -10.47
N GLN A 145 14.45 -1.21 -9.67
CA GLN A 145 15.07 -0.97 -8.37
C GLN A 145 16.33 -0.09 -8.49
N ASP A 146 17.19 -0.38 -9.46
CA ASP A 146 18.42 0.38 -9.70
C ASP A 146 18.14 1.79 -10.20
N GLN A 147 17.14 1.98 -11.07
CA GLN A 147 16.74 3.29 -11.57
C GLN A 147 16.18 4.18 -10.45
N VAL A 148 15.32 3.64 -9.59
CA VAL A 148 14.82 4.35 -8.40
C VAL A 148 15.97 4.63 -7.42
N ALA A 149 16.87 3.66 -7.20
CA ALA A 149 18.03 3.81 -6.33
C ALA A 149 18.98 4.90 -6.83
N ALA A 150 19.18 5.03 -8.14
CA ALA A 150 20.02 6.07 -8.73
C ALA A 150 19.49 7.48 -8.41
N ILE A 151 18.18 7.72 -8.54
CA ILE A 151 17.57 9.01 -8.20
C ILE A 151 17.66 9.29 -6.70
N LEU A 152 17.39 8.28 -5.86
CA LEU A 152 17.54 8.41 -4.40
C LEU A 152 18.99 8.70 -3.98
N ALA A 153 19.98 8.12 -4.68
CA ALA A 153 21.38 8.41 -4.43
C ALA A 153 21.76 9.86 -4.77
N GLU A 154 21.22 10.41 -5.86
CA GLU A 154 21.37 11.83 -6.23
C GLU A 154 20.77 12.76 -5.18
N GLU A 155 19.65 12.35 -4.55
CA GLU A 155 19.06 13.07 -3.42
C GLU A 155 19.84 12.90 -2.10
N GLY A 156 20.95 12.16 -2.11
CA GLY A 156 21.82 11.98 -0.94
C GLY A 156 21.41 10.87 0.02
N PHE A 157 20.53 9.97 -0.38
CA PHE A 157 20.13 8.81 0.43
C PHE A 157 21.12 7.65 0.31
N THR A 158 22.40 7.92 0.60
CA THR A 158 23.47 6.94 0.48
C THR A 158 24.16 6.64 1.80
N LEU A 159 24.63 5.40 1.93
CA LEU A 159 25.50 4.94 3.00
C LEU A 159 26.60 4.05 2.37
N GLY A 160 27.88 4.42 2.58
CA GLY A 160 28.97 3.66 2.00
C GLY A 160 29.03 3.68 0.46
N GLY A 161 28.38 4.66 -0.19
CA GLY A 161 28.35 4.80 -1.64
C GLY A 161 27.18 4.09 -2.35
N ALA A 162 26.33 3.41 -1.60
CA ALA A 162 25.10 2.78 -2.12
C ALA A 162 23.87 3.41 -1.49
N THR A 163 22.73 3.37 -2.18
CA THR A 163 21.42 3.81 -1.65
C THR A 163 21.04 3.00 -0.42
N TRP A 164 20.60 3.69 0.64
CA TRP A 164 20.26 3.07 1.92
C TRP A 164 18.93 3.57 2.50
N PRO A 165 18.04 2.65 2.89
CA PRO A 165 18.09 1.19 2.67
C PRO A 165 18.13 0.86 1.16
N PRO A 166 18.62 -0.33 0.77
CA PRO A 166 18.53 -0.76 -0.63
C PRO A 166 17.08 -0.76 -1.13
N VAL A 167 16.87 -0.39 -2.39
CA VAL A 167 15.55 -0.49 -3.02
C VAL A 167 15.31 -1.95 -3.34
N LEU A 168 14.31 -2.55 -2.69
CA LEU A 168 13.89 -3.93 -2.94
C LEU A 168 12.37 -3.99 -3.03
N MET A 169 11.86 -4.47 -4.16
CA MET A 169 10.43 -4.68 -4.38
C MET A 169 10.21 -5.98 -5.15
N GLN A 170 9.00 -6.53 -5.06
CA GLN A 170 8.55 -7.66 -5.84
C GLN A 170 7.11 -7.45 -6.27
N MET A 171 6.85 -7.53 -7.58
CA MET A 171 5.49 -7.54 -8.10
C MET A 171 4.85 -8.89 -7.81
N THR A 172 3.67 -8.87 -7.20
CA THR A 172 3.00 -10.07 -6.71
C THR A 172 1.50 -9.78 -6.51
N PRO A 173 0.63 -10.79 -6.58
CA PRO A 173 -0.74 -10.61 -6.12
C PRO A 173 -0.77 -10.16 -4.66
N LEU A 174 -1.30 -8.95 -4.43
CA LEU A 174 -1.34 -8.38 -3.10
C LEU A 174 -2.49 -8.94 -2.25
N PRO A 175 -2.30 -9.01 -0.93
CA PRO A 175 -3.42 -9.22 -0.02
C PRO A 175 -4.42 -8.07 -0.15
N SER A 176 -5.71 -8.37 0.04
CA SER A 176 -6.70 -7.34 0.37
C SER A 176 -6.58 -7.00 1.85
N LEU A 177 -6.96 -5.78 2.24
CA LEU A 177 -6.88 -5.33 3.62
C LEU A 177 -8.28 -5.13 4.22
N LEU A 178 -8.65 -5.91 5.23
CA LEU A 178 -9.85 -5.70 6.03
C LEU A 178 -9.57 -4.60 7.05
N ILE A 179 -10.13 -3.43 6.83
CA ILE A 179 -10.07 -2.27 7.74
C ILE A 179 -11.24 -2.32 8.70
N VAL A 180 -10.98 -2.11 9.99
CA VAL A 180 -12.00 -2.01 11.03
C VAL A 180 -11.92 -0.64 11.70
N SER A 181 -13.09 0.00 11.86
CA SER A 181 -13.25 1.32 12.46
C SER A 181 -14.42 1.31 13.43
N PRO A 182 -14.34 2.01 14.58
CA PRO A 182 -15.53 2.27 15.42
C PRO A 182 -16.61 2.98 14.61
N ARG A 183 -17.87 2.78 15.02
CA ARG A 183 -19.00 3.44 14.34
C ARG A 183 -19.20 4.88 14.78
N ASP A 184 -18.74 5.23 15.98
CA ASP A 184 -18.90 6.55 16.58
C ASP A 184 -17.82 7.57 16.19
N ARG A 185 -16.75 7.10 15.50
CA ARG A 185 -15.66 7.95 15.02
C ARG A 185 -14.94 7.30 13.83
N ILE A 186 -14.18 8.10 13.11
CA ILE A 186 -13.37 7.64 11.98
C ILE A 186 -11.94 7.39 12.47
N GLU A 187 -11.63 6.11 12.71
CA GLU A 187 -10.34 5.67 13.21
C GLU A 187 -10.07 4.23 12.76
N ARG A 188 -8.89 3.94 12.22
CA ARG A 188 -8.49 2.56 11.98
C ARG A 188 -8.00 1.95 13.30
N VAL A 189 -8.77 1.05 13.87
CA VAL A 189 -8.40 0.31 15.09
C VAL A 189 -7.75 -1.02 14.77
N GLU A 190 -8.13 -1.64 13.63
CA GLU A 190 -7.55 -2.91 13.17
C GLU A 190 -7.39 -2.91 11.66
N GLY A 191 -6.44 -3.72 11.19
CA GLY A 191 -6.23 -3.99 9.76
C GLY A 191 -5.67 -5.39 9.58
N VAL A 192 -6.44 -6.25 8.90
CA VAL A 192 -6.05 -7.64 8.67
C VAL A 192 -5.85 -7.90 7.19
N SER A 193 -4.65 -8.36 6.83
CA SER A 193 -4.33 -8.75 5.46
C SER A 193 -4.97 -10.11 5.14
N LEU A 194 -5.70 -10.15 4.04
CA LEU A 194 -6.44 -11.33 3.55
C LEU A 194 -5.73 -11.92 2.33
N VAL A 195 -5.87 -13.22 2.11
CA VAL A 195 -5.36 -13.85 0.89
C VAL A 195 -5.88 -13.14 -0.36
N PRO A 196 -5.06 -13.00 -1.43
CA PRO A 196 -5.51 -12.40 -2.68
C PRO A 196 -6.59 -13.24 -3.36
N GLY A 197 -7.37 -12.60 -4.23
CA GLY A 197 -8.36 -13.29 -5.08
C GLY A 197 -9.70 -13.61 -4.41
N LEU A 198 -9.98 -13.09 -3.20
CA LEU A 198 -11.31 -13.18 -2.59
C LEU A 198 -12.30 -12.30 -3.35
N ASP A 199 -13.49 -12.82 -3.60
CA ASP A 199 -14.55 -12.10 -4.29
C ASP A 199 -15.31 -11.12 -3.38
N ALA A 200 -16.09 -10.22 -4.00
CA ALA A 200 -16.84 -9.20 -3.29
C ALA A 200 -17.93 -9.76 -2.36
N ALA A 201 -18.43 -10.96 -2.63
CA ALA A 201 -19.44 -11.60 -1.76
C ALA A 201 -18.81 -12.06 -0.44
N VAL A 202 -17.59 -12.63 -0.51
CA VAL A 202 -16.80 -13.00 0.69
C VAL A 202 -16.40 -11.76 1.49
N TRP A 203 -16.06 -10.66 0.81
CA TRP A 203 -15.79 -9.39 1.49
C TRP A 203 -17.00 -8.89 2.25
N ASP A 204 -18.19 -8.89 1.62
CA ASP A 204 -19.44 -8.45 2.25
C ASP A 204 -19.85 -9.32 3.42
N GLU A 205 -19.65 -10.65 3.33
CA GLU A 205 -19.84 -11.60 4.43
C GLU A 205 -19.00 -11.21 5.66
N MET A 206 -17.68 -10.99 5.46
CA MET A 206 -16.76 -10.64 6.56
C MET A 206 -17.12 -9.28 7.18
N GLU A 207 -17.39 -8.27 6.36
CA GLU A 207 -17.77 -6.93 6.82
C GLU A 207 -19.07 -6.95 7.61
N THR A 208 -20.04 -7.74 7.17
CA THR A 208 -21.32 -7.95 7.87
C THR A 208 -21.12 -8.71 9.19
N ALA A 209 -20.21 -9.69 9.20
CA ALA A 209 -19.87 -10.41 10.42
C ALA A 209 -19.18 -9.48 11.45
N VAL A 210 -18.27 -8.60 11.02
CA VAL A 210 -17.66 -7.58 11.89
C VAL A 210 -18.72 -6.65 12.47
N LEU A 211 -19.64 -6.15 11.65
CA LEU A 211 -20.72 -5.27 12.12
C LEU A 211 -21.62 -5.97 13.14
N SER A 212 -22.04 -7.20 12.86
CA SER A 212 -23.00 -7.93 13.71
C SER A 212 -22.37 -8.44 15.01
N THR A 213 -21.10 -8.85 14.98
CA THR A 213 -20.41 -9.46 16.13
C THR A 213 -19.71 -8.41 17.01
N LEU A 214 -19.02 -7.44 16.37
CA LEU A 214 -18.19 -6.45 17.06
C LEU A 214 -18.87 -5.07 17.17
N ASN A 215 -20.00 -4.86 16.49
CA ASN A 215 -20.66 -3.53 16.37
C ASN A 215 -19.70 -2.45 15.84
N GLN A 216 -18.83 -2.82 14.87
CA GLN A 216 -17.85 -1.94 14.24
C GLN A 216 -18.11 -1.84 12.74
N SER A 217 -17.68 -0.72 12.15
CA SER A 217 -17.66 -0.52 10.71
C SER A 217 -16.46 -1.25 10.10
N ALA A 218 -16.66 -1.91 8.97
CA ALA A 218 -15.59 -2.62 8.27
C ALA A 218 -15.65 -2.41 6.77
N LEU A 219 -14.48 -2.47 6.13
CA LEU A 219 -14.34 -2.43 4.68
C LEU A 219 -13.12 -3.24 4.25
N VAL A 220 -13.30 -4.13 3.28
CA VAL A 220 -12.17 -4.77 2.59
C VAL A 220 -11.80 -3.92 1.39
N VAL A 221 -10.53 -3.55 1.31
CA VAL A 221 -9.96 -2.72 0.25
C VAL A 221 -8.81 -3.43 -0.46
N PRO A 222 -8.68 -3.30 -1.78
CA PRO A 222 -7.43 -3.62 -2.46
C PRO A 222 -6.36 -2.59 -2.07
N ILE A 223 -5.11 -3.00 -2.04
CA ILE A 223 -3.96 -2.12 -1.79
C ILE A 223 -3.03 -2.14 -3.00
N GLY A 224 -2.30 -1.05 -3.23
CA GLY A 224 -1.36 -0.92 -4.35
C GLY A 224 0.04 -1.43 -4.01
N GLY A 225 0.48 -1.24 -2.76
CA GLY A 225 1.75 -1.68 -2.23
C GLY A 225 1.63 -2.08 -0.75
N LEU A 226 2.70 -2.63 -0.21
CA LEU A 226 2.84 -2.94 1.20
C LEU A 226 4.32 -2.89 1.58
N GLY A 227 4.66 -2.08 2.59
CA GLY A 227 6.00 -1.83 3.10
C GLY A 227 6.68 -3.02 3.80
N THR A 228 6.51 -4.25 3.28
CA THR A 228 7.36 -5.40 3.62
C THR A 228 8.74 -5.21 3.01
N TYR A 229 9.73 -6.02 3.39
CA TYR A 229 11.05 -5.95 2.76
C TYR A 229 11.48 -7.34 2.26
N PRO A 230 11.49 -7.57 0.92
CA PRO A 230 11.15 -6.66 -0.18
C PRO A 230 9.73 -6.08 -0.08
N ALA A 231 9.50 -4.88 -0.65
CA ALA A 231 8.14 -4.35 -0.77
C ALA A 231 7.27 -5.24 -1.66
N MET A 232 6.03 -5.47 -1.27
CA MET A 232 5.04 -6.08 -2.15
C MET A 232 4.42 -4.98 -3.01
N ILE A 233 4.41 -5.15 -4.33
CA ILE A 233 3.79 -4.22 -5.27
C ILE A 233 2.82 -5.00 -6.15
N THR A 234 1.62 -4.46 -6.39
CA THR A 234 0.65 -5.11 -7.27
C THR A 234 1.13 -5.11 -8.72
N GLU A 235 0.80 -6.16 -9.47
CA GLU A 235 1.08 -6.18 -10.91
C GLU A 235 0.44 -4.98 -11.61
N THR A 236 1.24 -4.28 -12.41
CA THR A 236 0.80 -3.12 -13.18
C THR A 236 1.46 -3.11 -14.55
N SER A 237 0.77 -2.53 -15.52
CA SER A 237 1.33 -2.22 -16.85
C SER A 237 1.73 -0.75 -17.01
N SER A 238 1.61 0.06 -15.94
CA SER A 238 1.98 1.48 -15.94
C SER A 238 3.36 1.68 -15.36
N ILE A 239 4.31 2.16 -16.17
CA ILE A 239 5.66 2.47 -15.68
C ILE A 239 5.65 3.63 -14.68
N ASN A 240 4.84 4.68 -14.90
CA ASN A 240 4.73 5.81 -13.98
C ASN A 240 4.31 5.32 -12.59
N TRP A 241 3.22 4.54 -12.54
CA TRP A 241 2.71 4.02 -11.28
C TRP A 241 3.72 3.06 -10.60
N LEU A 242 4.42 2.22 -11.37
CA LEU A 242 5.40 1.27 -10.84
C LEU A 242 6.56 1.97 -10.12
N VAL A 243 7.14 3.01 -10.73
CA VAL A 243 8.26 3.73 -10.12
C VAL A 243 7.81 4.58 -8.93
N GLU A 244 6.61 5.18 -8.99
CA GLU A 244 6.00 5.93 -7.89
C GLU A 244 5.80 5.00 -6.68
N VAL A 245 5.08 3.88 -6.85
CA VAL A 245 4.83 2.97 -5.71
C VAL A 245 6.12 2.35 -5.17
N THR A 246 7.14 2.12 -6.02
CA THR A 246 8.45 1.64 -5.56
C THR A 246 9.13 2.68 -4.66
N ALA A 247 9.07 3.96 -4.99
CA ALA A 247 9.59 5.04 -4.18
C ALA A 247 8.77 5.25 -2.90
N HIS A 248 7.44 5.08 -2.96
CA HIS A 248 6.52 5.11 -1.82
C HIS A 248 6.92 4.07 -0.77
N GLU A 249 6.99 2.81 -1.16
CA GLU A 249 7.34 1.71 -0.26
C GLU A 249 8.79 1.82 0.26
N TRP A 250 9.71 2.31 -0.57
CA TRP A 250 11.07 2.61 -0.10
C TRP A 250 11.06 3.70 0.98
N THR A 251 10.21 4.68 0.88
CA THR A 251 10.07 5.74 1.89
C THR A 251 9.66 5.16 3.24
N HIS A 252 8.72 4.22 3.26
CA HIS A 252 8.38 3.49 4.48
C HIS A 252 9.58 2.72 5.04
N HIS A 253 10.38 2.06 4.21
CA HIS A 253 11.60 1.37 4.67
C HIS A 253 12.60 2.35 5.29
N TRP A 254 12.77 3.54 4.68
CA TRP A 254 13.65 4.56 5.21
C TRP A 254 13.14 5.13 6.55
N LEU A 255 11.84 5.36 6.67
CA LEU A 255 11.19 5.86 7.89
C LEU A 255 11.15 4.80 9.00
N ASN A 256 11.06 3.51 8.70
CA ASN A 256 11.00 2.43 9.70
C ASN A 256 12.19 2.40 10.67
N LEU A 257 13.30 3.02 10.30
CA LEU A 257 14.48 3.17 11.18
C LEU A 257 14.48 4.49 11.98
N ARG A 258 13.35 5.20 12.02
CA ARG A 258 13.21 6.56 12.58
C ARG A 258 11.93 6.70 13.39
N PRO A 259 11.83 7.71 14.28
CA PRO A 259 10.66 7.89 15.14
C PRO A 259 9.32 7.89 14.41
N LEU A 260 9.21 8.61 13.29
CA LEU A 260 7.95 8.65 12.51
C LEU A 260 7.51 7.26 12.01
N GLY A 261 8.44 6.41 11.60
CA GLY A 261 8.14 5.05 11.17
C GLY A 261 7.80 4.12 12.35
N TYR A 262 8.58 4.17 13.45
CA TYR A 262 8.28 3.36 14.64
C TYR A 262 6.89 3.64 15.20
N ASN A 263 6.41 4.87 15.10
CA ASN A 263 5.14 5.30 15.63
C ASN A 263 3.99 5.25 14.60
N TYR A 264 4.19 4.61 13.46
CA TYR A 264 3.20 4.50 12.38
C TYR A 264 1.81 4.01 12.86
N LEU A 265 1.77 3.06 13.79
CA LEU A 265 0.54 2.47 14.32
C LEU A 265 0.08 3.09 15.64
N THR A 266 0.77 4.08 16.19
CA THR A 266 0.46 4.62 17.52
C THR A 266 -0.69 5.61 17.50
N SER A 267 -0.89 6.34 16.38
CA SER A 267 -2.05 7.21 16.18
C SER A 267 -2.40 7.35 14.70
N ASN A 268 -3.65 7.77 14.43
CA ASN A 268 -4.09 8.04 13.07
C ASN A 268 -3.35 9.22 12.44
N GLU A 269 -3.01 10.24 13.24
CA GLU A 269 -2.27 11.42 12.77
C GLU A 269 -0.86 11.01 12.30
N LEU A 270 -0.13 10.20 13.09
CA LEU A 270 1.21 9.77 12.72
C LEU A 270 1.19 8.87 11.48
N ARG A 271 0.18 8.00 11.35
CA ARG A 271 -0.01 7.25 10.10
C ARG A 271 -0.27 8.19 8.94
N THR A 272 -1.17 9.18 9.09
CA THR A 272 -1.46 10.16 8.02
C THR A 272 -0.23 10.97 7.65
N ILE A 273 0.60 11.39 8.62
CA ILE A 273 1.87 12.06 8.35
C ILE A 273 2.79 11.15 7.54
N ASN A 274 2.96 9.91 7.95
CA ASN A 274 3.84 8.94 7.30
C ASN A 274 3.40 8.64 5.85
N GLU A 275 2.12 8.32 5.64
CA GLU A 275 1.57 8.05 4.31
C GLU A 275 1.67 9.28 3.40
N THR A 276 1.37 10.47 3.93
CA THR A 276 1.44 11.71 3.14
C THR A 276 2.88 12.07 2.77
N VAL A 277 3.84 11.83 3.68
CA VAL A 277 5.27 11.97 3.38
C VAL A 277 5.67 11.01 2.26
N ALA A 278 5.27 9.75 2.33
CA ALA A 278 5.56 8.76 1.29
C ALA A 278 4.95 9.18 -0.07
N SER A 279 3.71 9.69 -0.08
CA SER A 279 3.05 10.19 -1.30
C SER A 279 3.70 11.45 -1.89
N LEU A 280 4.31 12.31 -1.08
CA LEU A 280 5.06 13.46 -1.61
C LEU A 280 6.40 13.04 -2.21
N VAL A 281 7.05 12.05 -1.62
CA VAL A 281 8.32 11.50 -2.10
C VAL A 281 8.13 10.71 -3.39
N ASP A 282 7.08 9.89 -3.48
CA ASP A 282 6.83 9.03 -4.63
C ASP A 282 6.61 9.82 -5.91
N VAL A 283 5.80 10.88 -5.86
CA VAL A 283 5.56 11.79 -6.99
C VAL A 283 6.86 12.45 -7.46
N GLU A 284 7.70 12.92 -6.53
CA GLU A 284 8.95 13.61 -6.87
C GLU A 284 10.00 12.66 -7.42
N VAL A 285 10.25 11.54 -6.75
CA VAL A 285 11.23 10.53 -7.17
C VAL A 285 10.75 9.84 -8.45
N GLY A 286 9.48 9.42 -8.50
CA GLY A 286 8.89 8.77 -9.68
C GLY A 286 8.96 9.68 -10.91
N GLY A 287 8.58 10.96 -10.76
CA GLY A 287 8.67 11.93 -11.85
C GLY A 287 10.09 12.10 -12.39
N ARG A 288 11.13 12.09 -11.51
CA ARG A 288 12.54 12.15 -11.93
C ARG A 288 13.02 10.85 -12.61
N VAL A 289 12.57 9.68 -12.12
CA VAL A 289 12.86 8.40 -12.80
C VAL A 289 12.26 8.40 -14.20
N ILE A 290 11.01 8.81 -14.34
CA ILE A 290 10.33 8.89 -15.65
C ILE A 290 11.04 9.87 -16.57
N ALA A 291 11.34 11.07 -16.11
CA ALA A 291 12.02 12.08 -16.94
C ALA A 291 13.40 11.62 -17.44
N ARG A 292 14.12 10.84 -16.64
CA ARG A 292 15.45 10.36 -16.99
C ARG A 292 15.44 9.10 -17.86
N PHE A 293 14.70 8.06 -17.43
CA PHE A 293 14.78 6.74 -18.05
C PHE A 293 13.65 6.45 -19.03
N TYR A 294 12.51 7.16 -18.92
CA TYR A 294 11.31 6.95 -19.72
C TYR A 294 10.70 8.26 -20.24
N PRO A 295 11.46 9.12 -20.94
CA PRO A 295 11.01 10.48 -21.27
C PRO A 295 9.71 10.53 -22.12
N ASP A 296 9.40 9.47 -22.87
CA ASP A 296 8.14 9.37 -23.64
C ASP A 296 6.91 9.16 -22.78
N PHE A 297 7.10 8.85 -21.48
CA PHE A 297 6.05 8.61 -20.50
C PHE A 297 5.87 9.77 -19.52
N VAL A 298 6.60 10.87 -19.72
CA VAL A 298 6.38 12.10 -18.92
C VAL A 298 4.94 12.56 -19.13
N PRO A 299 4.13 12.66 -18.07
CA PRO A 299 2.76 13.18 -18.20
C PRO A 299 2.79 14.58 -18.82
N PRO A 300 1.83 14.90 -19.69
CA PRO A 300 1.70 16.26 -20.17
C PRO A 300 1.55 17.21 -18.96
N GLU A 301 2.28 18.35 -19.02
CA GLU A 301 2.13 19.38 -18.00
C GLU A 301 0.64 19.73 -17.87
N ALA A 302 0.08 19.59 -16.66
CA ALA A 302 -1.30 19.96 -16.44
C ALA A 302 -1.43 21.44 -16.87
N GLU A 303 -2.25 21.71 -17.88
CA GLU A 303 -2.54 23.11 -18.23
C GLU A 303 -2.95 23.78 -16.92
N PRO A 304 -2.32 24.92 -16.55
CA PRO A 304 -2.75 25.64 -15.37
C PRO A 304 -4.26 25.84 -15.52
N GLU A 305 -5.01 25.39 -14.51
CA GLU A 305 -6.44 25.71 -14.44
C GLU A 305 -6.49 27.21 -14.72
N LYS A 306 -6.99 27.56 -15.92
CA LYS A 306 -7.21 28.96 -16.25
C LYS A 306 -8.12 29.43 -15.12
N GLU A 307 -7.61 30.33 -14.28
CA GLU A 307 -8.48 31.16 -13.47
C GLU A 307 -9.52 31.71 -14.48
N GLU A 308 -10.68 31.07 -14.52
CA GLU A 308 -11.79 31.56 -15.32
C GLU A 308 -12.05 32.98 -14.76
N GLU A 309 -11.56 33.97 -15.51
CA GLU A 309 -12.02 35.33 -15.30
C GLU A 309 -13.55 35.25 -15.13
N GLU A 310 -14.04 35.77 -14.02
CA GLU A 310 -15.47 35.94 -13.69
C GLU A 310 -16.24 36.68 -14.80
N THR A 311 -16.37 36.05 -15.97
CA THR A 311 -17.18 36.60 -17.08
C THR A 311 -17.95 35.48 -17.74
N ALA A 312 -19.07 35.23 -17.21
CA ALA A 312 -20.33 34.67 -17.68
C ALA A 312 -20.84 33.63 -16.67
N VAL A 313 -21.93 33.92 -16.04
CA VAL A 313 -22.74 32.98 -15.26
C VAL A 313 -23.19 31.89 -16.24
N SER A 314 -22.43 30.84 -16.35
CA SER A 314 -22.88 29.58 -16.98
C SER A 314 -24.06 29.08 -16.14
N SER A 315 -25.19 28.88 -16.78
CA SER A 315 -26.41 28.34 -16.15
C SER A 315 -26.31 26.85 -15.84
N ASP A 316 -25.22 26.18 -16.24
CA ASP A 316 -24.99 24.77 -15.97
C ASP A 316 -24.28 24.62 -14.61
N PRO A 317 -24.70 23.65 -13.78
CA PRO A 317 -24.02 23.36 -12.53
C PRO A 317 -22.56 22.95 -12.84
N PRO A 318 -21.59 23.33 -11.95
CA PRO A 318 -20.20 22.96 -12.15
C PRO A 318 -20.08 21.43 -12.28
N PRO A 319 -19.10 20.91 -13.07
CA PRO A 319 -18.89 19.49 -13.20
C PRO A 319 -18.64 18.84 -11.82
N PHE A 320 -19.11 17.59 -11.65
CA PHE A 320 -18.96 16.86 -10.39
C PHE A 320 -17.47 16.61 -10.09
N ASP A 321 -16.91 17.30 -9.10
CA ASP A 321 -15.55 17.08 -8.63
C ASP A 321 -15.56 16.05 -7.49
N PHE A 322 -14.99 14.87 -7.76
CA PHE A 322 -14.91 13.77 -6.80
C PHE A 322 -14.24 14.19 -5.48
N ARG A 323 -13.14 14.94 -5.55
CA ARG A 323 -12.33 15.28 -4.37
C ARG A 323 -13.04 16.30 -3.49
N VAL A 324 -13.60 17.33 -4.10
CA VAL A 324 -14.39 18.34 -3.40
C VAL A 324 -15.60 17.70 -2.71
N GLU A 325 -16.34 16.88 -3.45
CA GLU A 325 -17.53 16.21 -2.93
C GLU A 325 -17.20 15.17 -1.85
N MET A 326 -16.08 14.48 -1.96
CA MET A 326 -15.61 13.53 -0.94
C MET A 326 -15.16 14.25 0.34
N ALA A 327 -14.45 15.38 0.22
CA ALA A 327 -14.08 16.22 1.35
C ALA A 327 -15.31 16.78 2.08
N ALA A 328 -16.30 17.30 1.35
CA ALA A 328 -17.56 17.78 1.92
C ALA A 328 -18.31 16.63 2.62
N THR A 329 -18.31 15.43 2.02
CA THR A 329 -18.94 14.23 2.61
C THR A 329 -18.25 13.85 3.91
N ARG A 330 -16.92 13.89 3.96
CA ARG A 330 -16.15 13.60 5.17
C ARG A 330 -16.45 14.60 6.28
N ILE A 331 -16.40 15.89 6.00
CA ILE A 331 -16.65 16.98 6.97
C ILE A 331 -18.03 16.81 7.59
N GLN A 332 -19.07 16.64 6.76
CA GLN A 332 -20.43 16.45 7.28
C GLN A 332 -20.59 15.16 8.08
N THR A 333 -19.88 14.10 7.71
CA THR A 333 -19.87 12.85 8.48
C THR A 333 -19.24 13.05 9.85
N ASP A 334 -18.08 13.75 9.92
CA ASP A 334 -17.40 14.05 11.20
C ASP A 334 -18.30 14.90 12.12
N GLU A 335 -19.04 15.88 11.57
CA GLU A 335 -20.01 16.69 12.35
C GLU A 335 -21.15 15.85 12.93
N LEU A 336 -21.70 14.90 12.16
CA LEU A 336 -22.77 14.01 12.62
C LEU A 336 -22.25 13.09 13.73
N LEU A 337 -21.07 12.50 13.55
CA LEU A 337 -20.44 11.63 14.55
C LEU A 337 -20.08 12.40 15.83
N ALA A 338 -19.57 13.64 15.72
CA ALA A 338 -19.28 14.49 16.88
C ALA A 338 -20.53 14.80 17.73
N ARG A 339 -21.73 14.81 17.13
CA ARG A 339 -23.01 14.92 17.84
C ARG A 339 -23.55 13.59 18.37
N GLY A 340 -22.84 12.48 18.14
CA GLY A 340 -23.29 11.12 18.50
C GLY A 340 -24.39 10.58 17.58
N GLU A 341 -24.65 11.20 16.43
CA GLU A 341 -25.71 10.86 15.49
C GLU A 341 -25.27 9.74 14.51
N ILE A 342 -24.79 8.61 15.05
CA ILE A 342 -24.17 7.52 14.28
C ILE A 342 -25.06 7.06 13.12
N LYS A 343 -26.35 6.77 13.37
CA LYS A 343 -27.27 6.31 12.33
C LYS A 343 -27.48 7.35 11.23
N ALA A 344 -27.54 8.64 11.60
CA ALA A 344 -27.67 9.73 10.64
C ALA A 344 -26.41 9.83 9.77
N ALA A 345 -25.22 9.70 10.35
CA ALA A 345 -23.95 9.66 9.63
C ALA A 345 -23.89 8.50 8.62
N GLU A 346 -24.28 7.29 9.03
CA GLU A 346 -24.31 6.10 8.16
C GLU A 346 -25.33 6.25 7.01
N MET A 347 -26.51 6.78 7.29
CA MET A 347 -27.52 7.07 6.25
C MET A 347 -27.04 8.16 5.29
N TYR A 348 -26.36 9.19 5.79
CA TYR A 348 -25.79 10.25 4.97
C TYR A 348 -24.70 9.71 4.06
N MET A 349 -23.74 8.93 4.59
CA MET A 349 -22.69 8.31 3.80
C MET A 349 -23.26 7.42 2.68
N GLU A 350 -24.29 6.61 2.96
CA GLU A 350 -24.93 5.78 1.93
C GLU A 350 -25.65 6.63 0.86
N ALA A 351 -26.31 7.73 1.27
CA ALA A 351 -26.91 8.64 0.31
C ALA A 351 -25.85 9.28 -0.60
N ARG A 352 -24.72 9.70 -0.04
CA ARG A 352 -23.58 10.25 -0.79
C ARG A 352 -22.94 9.22 -1.71
N ARG A 353 -22.77 7.98 -1.24
CA ARG A 353 -22.27 6.88 -2.08
C ARG A 353 -23.08 6.73 -3.37
N ARG A 354 -24.41 6.80 -3.27
CA ARG A 354 -25.30 6.73 -4.45
C ARG A 354 -25.05 7.89 -5.43
N VAL A 355 -24.79 9.09 -4.91
CA VAL A 355 -24.43 10.24 -5.74
C VAL A 355 -23.10 10.00 -6.47
N PHE A 356 -22.07 9.50 -5.78
CA PHE A 356 -20.80 9.14 -6.42
C PHE A 356 -20.99 8.09 -7.52
N VAL A 357 -21.75 7.03 -7.23
CA VAL A 357 -22.02 5.97 -8.22
C VAL A 357 -22.79 6.51 -9.43
N ALA A 358 -23.75 7.40 -9.23
CA ALA A 358 -24.48 8.05 -10.31
C ALA A 358 -23.59 8.95 -11.20
N ASN A 359 -22.45 9.42 -10.67
CA ASN A 359 -21.45 10.17 -11.40
C ASN A 359 -20.28 9.29 -11.93
N GLY A 360 -20.45 7.98 -11.96
CA GLY A 360 -19.50 7.04 -12.59
C GLY A 360 -18.42 6.47 -11.66
N TYR A 361 -18.39 6.81 -10.38
CA TYR A 361 -17.40 6.31 -9.42
C TYR A 361 -17.86 5.01 -8.77
N GLN A 362 -17.09 3.95 -8.92
CA GLN A 362 -17.42 2.63 -8.40
C GLN A 362 -17.04 2.49 -6.92
N ILE A 363 -17.87 3.03 -6.02
CA ILE A 363 -17.69 2.90 -4.57
C ILE A 363 -18.63 1.80 -4.04
N ARG A 364 -18.06 0.67 -3.60
CA ARG A 364 -18.81 -0.47 -3.08
C ARG A 364 -19.51 -0.16 -1.75
N LYS A 365 -18.76 0.43 -0.80
CA LYS A 365 -19.25 0.93 0.49
C LYS A 365 -18.59 2.27 0.82
N LEU A 366 -19.35 3.16 1.45
CA LEU A 366 -18.85 4.41 2.02
C LEU A 366 -19.25 4.44 3.48
N ASN A 367 -18.32 4.25 4.38
CA ASN A 367 -18.52 4.14 5.80
C ASN A 367 -17.29 4.66 6.58
N GLN A 368 -17.30 4.53 7.91
CA GLN A 368 -16.17 4.98 8.74
C GLN A 368 -14.85 4.29 8.36
N ALA A 369 -14.88 2.99 8.04
CA ALA A 369 -13.68 2.25 7.62
C ALA A 369 -13.12 2.76 6.28
N TYR A 370 -13.97 3.19 5.34
CA TYR A 370 -13.56 3.85 4.10
C TYR A 370 -12.72 5.09 4.39
N PHE A 371 -13.26 6.00 5.20
CA PHE A 371 -12.53 7.22 5.56
C PHE A 371 -11.32 6.95 6.45
N ALA A 372 -11.34 5.93 7.28
CA ALA A 372 -10.20 5.53 8.10
C ALA A 372 -9.02 5.00 7.27
N PHE A 373 -9.29 4.47 6.08
CA PHE A 373 -8.25 4.04 5.14
C PHE A 373 -7.84 5.16 4.18
N TYR A 374 -8.76 5.63 3.33
CA TYR A 374 -8.45 6.63 2.31
C TYR A 374 -8.13 8.01 2.88
N GLY A 375 -8.63 8.33 4.07
CA GLY A 375 -8.30 9.57 4.77
C GLY A 375 -6.90 9.63 5.37
N ALA A 376 -6.13 8.56 5.32
CA ALA A 376 -4.71 8.56 5.71
C ALA A 376 -3.80 9.21 4.65
N TYR A 377 -4.25 9.32 3.40
CA TYR A 377 -3.52 9.96 2.30
C TYR A 377 -3.97 11.41 2.17
N ALA A 378 -3.20 12.34 2.71
CA ALA A 378 -3.55 13.76 2.78
C ALA A 378 -2.74 14.64 1.80
N ASP A 379 -2.03 14.02 0.85
CA ASP A 379 -1.30 14.69 -0.22
C ASP A 379 -2.21 15.55 -1.10
N GLN A 380 -3.48 15.16 -1.22
CA GLN A 380 -4.51 15.90 -1.95
C GLN A 380 -5.82 16.00 -1.15
N PRO A 381 -6.68 17.03 -1.38
CA PRO A 381 -8.02 17.11 -0.78
C PRO A 381 -8.87 15.89 -1.13
N GLY A 382 -9.75 15.47 -0.22
CA GLY A 382 -10.65 14.34 -0.44
C GLY A 382 -11.11 13.69 0.86
N ALA A 383 -10.88 12.38 1.01
CA ALA A 383 -11.30 11.58 2.16
C ALA A 383 -10.69 12.02 3.51
N THR A 384 -9.66 12.84 3.50
CA THR A 384 -9.04 13.48 4.69
C THR A 384 -9.90 14.59 5.31
N GLY A 385 -10.84 15.15 4.57
CA GLY A 385 -11.70 16.25 5.03
C GLY A 385 -10.90 17.53 5.31
N SER A 386 -11.04 18.10 6.54
CA SER A 386 -10.34 19.31 6.98
C SER A 386 -9.00 19.05 7.68
N ASN A 387 -8.38 17.87 7.48
CA ASN A 387 -7.14 17.53 8.14
C ASN A 387 -5.98 18.46 7.71
N PRO A 388 -5.28 19.12 8.64
CA PRO A 388 -4.24 20.09 8.33
C PRO A 388 -2.91 19.44 7.88
N ILE A 389 -2.73 18.13 8.03
CA ILE A 389 -1.44 17.43 7.80
C ILE A 389 -0.94 17.65 6.38
N GLY A 390 -1.79 17.45 5.38
CA GLY A 390 -1.40 17.62 3.98
C GLY A 390 -0.91 19.01 3.63
N PRO A 391 -1.66 20.09 3.92
CA PRO A 391 -1.18 21.46 3.75
C PRO A 391 0.13 21.75 4.46
N LEU A 392 0.29 21.31 5.73
CA LEU A 392 1.51 21.50 6.51
C LEU A 392 2.71 20.81 5.88
N LEU A 393 2.57 19.57 5.44
CA LEU A 393 3.66 18.81 4.81
C LEU A 393 4.05 19.39 3.44
N ARG A 394 3.09 19.83 2.62
CA ARG A 394 3.39 20.53 1.36
C ARG A 394 4.12 21.85 1.60
N GLN A 395 3.70 22.61 2.61
CA GLN A 395 4.39 23.83 3.00
C GLN A 395 5.83 23.53 3.43
N LEU A 396 6.04 22.57 4.31
CA LEU A 396 7.37 22.15 4.77
C LEU A 396 8.25 21.67 3.60
N ARG A 397 7.67 20.88 2.66
CA ARG A 397 8.42 20.43 1.47
C ARG A 397 8.82 21.62 0.60
N GLY A 398 7.94 22.59 0.38
CA GLY A 398 8.22 23.81 -0.37
C GLY A 398 9.29 24.70 0.27
N GLN A 399 9.44 24.67 1.59
CA GLN A 399 10.48 25.38 2.35
C GLN A 399 11.81 24.61 2.40
N SER A 400 11.80 23.32 2.11
CA SER A 400 13.00 22.48 2.17
C SER A 400 13.84 22.58 0.90
N SER A 401 15.14 22.78 1.03
CA SER A 401 16.09 22.95 -0.08
C SER A 401 16.28 21.68 -0.93
N SER A 402 16.01 20.50 -0.38
CA SER A 402 16.10 19.22 -1.06
C SER A 402 15.12 18.21 -0.46
N LEU A 403 14.87 17.11 -1.17
CA LEU A 403 14.08 15.99 -0.66
C LEU A 403 14.72 15.39 0.60
N ARG A 404 16.04 15.31 0.62
CA ARG A 404 16.79 14.83 1.79
C ARG A 404 16.54 15.71 3.01
N THR A 405 16.62 17.03 2.87
CA THR A 405 16.36 17.97 3.97
C THR A 405 14.93 17.84 4.50
N PHE A 406 13.96 17.68 3.61
CA PHE A 406 12.57 17.44 3.99
C PHE A 406 12.41 16.16 4.80
N LEU A 407 12.94 15.02 4.31
CA LEU A 407 12.82 13.74 5.00
C LEU A 407 13.57 13.74 6.34
N ASP A 408 14.75 14.34 6.42
CA ASP A 408 15.48 14.46 7.69
C ASP A 408 14.71 15.31 8.72
N ALA A 409 13.95 16.32 8.26
CA ALA A 409 13.13 17.17 9.11
C ALA A 409 11.87 16.45 9.64
N VAL A 410 11.21 15.63 8.83
CA VAL A 410 10.00 14.89 9.26
C VAL A 410 10.31 13.61 10.04
N ALA A 411 11.48 13.02 9.85
CA ALA A 411 11.85 11.74 10.45
C ALA A 411 11.72 11.69 12.00
N PRO A 412 12.05 12.75 12.78
CA PRO A 412 11.96 12.73 14.23
C PRO A 412 10.54 12.99 14.77
N ILE A 413 9.55 13.31 13.94
CA ILE A 413 8.18 13.63 14.35
C ILE A 413 7.55 12.46 15.12
N THR A 414 6.95 12.76 16.27
CA THR A 414 6.24 11.82 17.14
C THR A 414 4.82 12.26 17.48
N SER A 415 4.40 13.44 17.01
CA SER A 415 3.06 13.98 17.19
C SER A 415 2.69 15.01 16.10
N LEU A 416 1.40 15.31 15.93
CA LEU A 416 0.95 16.41 15.06
C LEU A 416 1.49 17.77 15.54
N ALA A 417 1.63 17.95 16.85
CA ALA A 417 2.19 19.18 17.42
C ALA A 417 3.65 19.41 16.98
N ASP A 418 4.46 18.33 16.86
CA ASP A 418 5.83 18.44 16.35
C ASP A 418 5.85 18.94 14.92
N LEU A 419 4.94 18.45 14.06
CA LEU A 419 4.81 18.91 12.67
C LEU A 419 4.43 20.40 12.60
N GLN A 420 3.46 20.82 13.42
CA GLN A 420 3.02 22.21 13.47
C GLN A 420 4.17 23.15 13.89
N GLN A 421 4.88 22.79 14.97
CA GLN A 421 6.02 23.55 15.44
C GLN A 421 7.15 23.62 14.39
N LEU A 422 7.42 22.53 13.69
CA LEU A 422 8.44 22.48 12.65
C LEU A 422 8.13 23.43 11.49
N VAL A 423 6.87 23.48 11.05
CA VAL A 423 6.43 24.38 9.98
C VAL A 423 6.51 25.85 10.41
N GLU A 424 6.13 26.16 11.66
CA GLU A 424 6.22 27.53 12.21
C GLU A 424 7.67 28.01 12.28
N GLN A 425 8.60 27.16 12.74
CA GLN A 425 10.02 27.50 12.81
C GLN A 425 10.61 27.83 11.44
N ASN A 426 10.33 27.02 10.42
CA ASN A 426 10.82 27.23 9.06
C ASN A 426 10.14 28.43 8.35
N SER A 427 9.01 28.92 8.85
CA SER A 427 8.33 30.10 8.29
C SER A 427 8.91 31.44 8.81
N THR A 428 9.74 31.38 9.84
CA THR A 428 10.34 32.57 10.49
C THR A 428 11.81 32.80 10.12
N GLU A 429 12.45 31.83 9.44
CA GLU A 429 13.77 31.95 8.82
C GLU A 429 13.65 32.39 7.34
#